data_d23d84ed3fb9942c6feb6da360997e2c
#
_entry.id   d23d84ed3fb9942c6feb6da360997e2c
#
_cell.length_a   1.000
_cell.length_b   1.000
_cell.length_c   1.000
_cell.angle_alpha   90.00
_cell.angle_beta   90.00
_cell.angle_gamma   90.00
#
_symmetry.space_group_name_H-M   'P 1'
#
loop_
_entity.id
_entity.type
_entity.pdbx_description
1 polymer ?
#
loop_
_entity_poly.entity_id
_entity_poly.type
_entity_poly.pdbx_seq_one_letter_code
_entity_poly.pdbx_strand_id
1 'polypeptide(L)'
;MILKRTSRSIFGLATTIILVSVLLTVPATAQEKTPGYNNKIPESILTPHDIETRAGTLRYFDGIPTKETAAALYNHLDYIRGVEAFINGMPAASLEAIRRSQVAQGSINSNMVRIFDQLMDSNPLFLTGNTDTVYVSAVLDLKKDGPTVIEIPPGTGPGTVNDAFFRFVVDTGPPGPDQGKGGKYLILPPNHVHLQGEVPDDYYVARSTSWTNWFIARGFLKDGKPDYSSKLFREGLKIYPLSKADNPPPMHFFNGSGKAFNTIHSTDFNFYEELHAVIEREPVEMLDPQLRGLFASIGIQKGKPFAPDERMKKILTKAAEVGNATARAMLWYERDQTAFLYENSYWKRGFVGGSYEYLKDGGLGGRNIDARAQFFYFATVNTPAMTWKLIGKGSQYAWGYLDANGDYLDGSKTYKLNLPKDPPAEKFISVVLYDPQTRSQLQTSQPFPSYNSAKHKDTVAVNDDGSVDLYFGPEAPAGKEANWLQTVPGKGWFCVLRLYSPTEAWFDKTWRPGEIELVN
;
A
#
# COMPACT_ATOMS: atom_id res chain seq x y z
N MET A 1 -66.79 19.72 -13.21
CA MET A 1 -67.96 19.08 -13.82
C MET A 1 -68.05 17.67 -13.29
N ILE A 2 -69.00 17.44 -12.53
CA ILE A 2 -69.54 16.34 -11.72
C ILE A 2 -69.92 15.17 -12.62
N LEU A 3 -69.71 13.91 -12.17
CA LEU A 3 -70.65 12.76 -12.23
C LEU A 3 -69.91 11.50 -11.87
N LYS A 4 -70.13 10.98 -10.70
CA LYS A 4 -71.09 9.98 -10.12
C LYS A 4 -70.86 8.52 -10.60
N ARG A 5 -70.48 7.74 -9.63
CA ARG A 5 -70.93 6.44 -9.09
C ARG A 5 -71.65 5.46 -10.00
N THR A 6 -71.28 4.21 -9.96
CA THR A 6 -72.18 3.11 -9.56
C THR A 6 -71.36 1.93 -8.96
N SER A 7 -71.82 1.46 -7.83
CA SER A 7 -71.41 0.28 -7.08
C SER A 7 -72.03 -0.97 -7.66
N ARG A 8 -71.29 -2.09 -7.68
CA ARG A 8 -71.92 -3.43 -7.64
C ARG A 8 -71.10 -4.30 -6.67
N SER A 9 -71.78 -4.64 -5.58
CA SER A 9 -71.39 -5.63 -4.59
C SER A 9 -71.47 -7.02 -5.23
N ILE A 10 -70.46 -7.79 -5.06
CA ILE A 10 -70.51 -9.24 -5.22
C ILE A 10 -69.97 -9.83 -3.90
N PHE A 11 -70.85 -10.51 -3.19
CA PHE A 11 -70.56 -11.33 -2.03
C PHE A 11 -69.67 -12.48 -2.46
N GLY A 12 -68.41 -12.50 -1.95
CA GLY A 12 -67.51 -13.60 -2.05
C GLY A 12 -67.22 -14.13 -0.66
N LEU A 13 -67.65 -15.33 -0.39
CA LEU A 13 -67.44 -16.08 0.85
C LEU A 13 -65.91 -16.23 1.10
N ALA A 14 -65.40 -15.51 2.08
CA ALA A 14 -64.02 -15.71 2.53
C ALA A 14 -63.95 -16.91 3.48
N THR A 15 -63.50 -18.03 3.00
CA THR A 15 -63.15 -19.19 3.82
C THR A 15 -61.85 -18.86 4.54
N THR A 16 -61.93 -18.51 5.82
CA THR A 16 -60.76 -18.27 6.68
C THR A 16 -60.10 -19.61 6.99
N ILE A 17 -59.03 -19.94 6.30
CA ILE A 17 -58.17 -21.06 6.68
C ILE A 17 -57.31 -20.59 7.86
N ILE A 18 -57.67 -20.98 9.05
CA ILE A 18 -56.84 -20.84 10.25
C ILE A 18 -55.71 -21.82 10.13
N LEU A 19 -54.54 -21.33 9.73
CA LEU A 19 -53.29 -22.09 9.79
C LEU A 19 -52.89 -22.17 11.28
N VAL A 20 -53.25 -23.26 11.94
CA VAL A 20 -52.72 -23.58 13.28
C VAL A 20 -51.26 -23.97 13.09
N SER A 21 -50.36 -23.00 13.31
CA SER A 21 -48.91 -23.27 13.45
C SER A 21 -48.73 -24.09 14.72
N VAL A 22 -48.68 -25.40 14.57
CA VAL A 22 -48.17 -26.27 15.63
C VAL A 22 -46.67 -25.96 15.78
N LEU A 23 -46.33 -25.08 16.71
CA LEU A 23 -44.98 -24.98 17.25
C LEU A 23 -44.67 -26.35 17.87
N LEU A 24 -44.01 -27.20 17.11
CA LEU A 24 -43.28 -28.33 17.68
C LEU A 24 -42.21 -27.75 18.57
N THR A 25 -42.56 -27.52 19.84
CA THR A 25 -41.56 -27.38 20.91
C THR A 25 -40.83 -28.71 20.97
N VAL A 26 -39.67 -28.80 20.32
CA VAL A 26 -38.72 -29.87 20.60
C VAL A 26 -38.45 -29.77 22.11
N PRO A 27 -38.77 -30.76 22.92
CA PRO A 27 -38.43 -30.68 24.34
C PRO A 27 -36.92 -30.53 24.40
N ALA A 28 -36.43 -29.42 24.95
CA ALA A 28 -35.05 -29.34 25.39
C ALA A 28 -34.85 -30.55 26.27
N THR A 29 -34.11 -31.55 25.81
CA THR A 29 -33.72 -32.69 26.62
C THR A 29 -32.97 -32.07 27.78
N ALA A 30 -33.62 -32.05 28.96
CA ALA A 30 -33.00 -31.60 30.17
C ALA A 30 -31.75 -32.47 30.34
N GLN A 31 -30.59 -31.86 30.26
CA GLN A 31 -29.31 -32.54 30.42
C GLN A 31 -29.37 -33.24 31.78
N GLU A 32 -29.28 -34.57 31.78
CA GLU A 32 -29.29 -35.36 33.01
C GLU A 32 -28.22 -34.80 33.97
N LYS A 33 -28.62 -34.52 35.20
CA LYS A 33 -27.69 -33.97 36.20
C LYS A 33 -26.53 -34.93 36.35
N THR A 34 -25.33 -34.51 36.01
CA THR A 34 -24.12 -35.27 36.28
C THR A 34 -24.01 -35.58 37.75
N PRO A 35 -23.95 -36.85 38.17
CA PRO A 35 -23.86 -37.20 39.59
C PRO A 35 -22.65 -36.51 40.25
N GLY A 36 -22.87 -35.83 41.39
CA GLY A 36 -21.82 -35.12 42.12
C GLY A 36 -21.69 -33.61 41.86
N TYR A 37 -22.38 -33.06 40.84
CA TYR A 37 -22.42 -31.60 40.62
C TYR A 37 -23.50 -30.94 41.48
N ASN A 38 -23.08 -29.99 42.34
CA ASN A 38 -23.99 -29.24 43.22
C ASN A 38 -24.38 -27.87 42.63
N ASN A 39 -23.71 -27.42 41.58
CA ASN A 39 -23.95 -26.12 40.95
C ASN A 39 -24.73 -26.26 39.62
N LYS A 40 -25.60 -25.29 39.35
CA LYS A 40 -26.22 -25.16 38.03
C LYS A 40 -25.16 -24.72 37.04
N ILE A 41 -24.91 -25.53 36.01
CA ILE A 41 -23.99 -25.19 34.93
C ILE A 41 -24.70 -24.22 33.98
N PRO A 42 -24.16 -23.00 33.71
CA PRO A 42 -24.72 -22.09 32.73
C PRO A 42 -24.60 -22.66 31.32
N GLU A 43 -25.66 -22.57 30.52
CA GLU A 43 -25.64 -22.99 29.11
C GLU A 43 -24.54 -22.27 28.26
N SER A 44 -24.19 -21.04 28.64
CA SER A 44 -23.18 -20.22 27.97
C SER A 44 -21.76 -20.80 28.00
N ILE A 45 -21.49 -21.79 28.83
CA ILE A 45 -20.18 -22.48 28.93
C ILE A 45 -20.23 -23.92 28.40
N LEU A 46 -21.39 -24.36 27.91
CA LEU A 46 -21.56 -25.71 27.36
C LEU A 46 -21.32 -25.69 25.83
N THR A 47 -20.75 -26.78 25.31
CA THR A 47 -20.61 -27.00 23.86
C THR A 47 -21.70 -27.94 23.40
N PRO A 48 -22.56 -27.54 22.43
CA PRO A 48 -23.55 -28.41 21.81
C PRO A 48 -22.89 -29.63 21.14
N HIS A 49 -23.63 -30.72 20.98
CA HIS A 49 -23.13 -31.91 20.26
C HIS A 49 -22.85 -31.64 18.79
N ASP A 50 -23.69 -30.83 18.14
CA ASP A 50 -23.54 -30.42 16.74
C ASP A 50 -23.60 -28.89 16.62
N ILE A 51 -22.68 -28.32 15.83
CA ILE A 51 -22.63 -26.89 15.55
C ILE A 51 -22.50 -26.69 14.04
N GLU A 52 -23.48 -26.04 13.43
CA GLU A 52 -23.40 -25.62 12.04
C GLU A 52 -22.53 -24.36 11.89
N THR A 53 -21.50 -24.42 11.06
CA THR A 53 -20.57 -23.31 10.84
C THR A 53 -20.23 -23.14 9.37
N ARG A 54 -19.51 -22.05 9.03
CA ARG A 54 -18.93 -21.88 7.69
C ARG A 54 -17.86 -22.94 7.35
N ALA A 55 -17.29 -23.59 8.35
CA ALA A 55 -16.34 -24.70 8.17
C ALA A 55 -17.03 -26.06 8.05
N GLY A 56 -18.36 -26.10 8.03
CA GLY A 56 -19.20 -27.31 8.02
C GLY A 56 -19.79 -27.61 9.40
N THR A 57 -20.41 -28.78 9.50
CA THR A 57 -20.98 -29.29 10.75
C THR A 57 -19.87 -29.81 11.65
N LEU A 58 -19.73 -29.22 12.82
CA LEU A 58 -18.77 -29.64 13.86
C LEU A 58 -19.48 -30.54 14.86
N ARG A 59 -18.89 -31.71 15.17
CA ARG A 59 -19.47 -32.71 16.06
C ARG A 59 -18.65 -32.93 17.32
N TYR A 60 -19.33 -33.00 18.44
CA TYR A 60 -18.73 -33.15 19.75
C TYR A 60 -19.42 -34.25 20.57
N PHE A 61 -18.66 -34.91 21.39
CA PHE A 61 -19.17 -35.76 22.47
C PHE A 61 -18.82 -35.10 23.81
N ASP A 62 -19.81 -34.59 24.49
CA ASP A 62 -19.64 -33.91 25.79
C ASP A 62 -18.51 -32.86 25.79
N GLY A 63 -18.51 -31.98 24.79
CA GLY A 63 -17.50 -30.95 24.56
C GLY A 63 -16.19 -31.43 23.93
N ILE A 64 -15.99 -32.73 23.69
CA ILE A 64 -14.80 -33.31 23.04
C ILE A 64 -15.06 -33.39 21.54
N PRO A 65 -14.27 -32.72 20.65
CA PRO A 65 -14.46 -32.79 19.21
C PRO A 65 -14.15 -34.20 18.69
N THR A 66 -14.89 -34.64 17.65
CA THR A 66 -14.48 -35.82 16.90
C THR A 66 -13.14 -35.57 16.19
N LYS A 67 -12.46 -36.64 15.77
CA LYS A 67 -11.19 -36.52 15.03
C LYS A 67 -11.35 -35.74 13.72
N GLU A 68 -12.46 -35.96 13.03
CA GLU A 68 -12.81 -35.27 11.79
C GLU A 68 -13.05 -33.78 12.05
N THR A 69 -13.80 -33.45 13.09
CA THR A 69 -14.02 -32.05 13.51
C THR A 69 -12.70 -31.38 13.88
N ALA A 70 -11.85 -32.03 14.65
CA ALA A 70 -10.53 -31.47 15.02
C ALA A 70 -9.66 -31.22 13.78
N ALA A 71 -9.61 -32.17 12.84
CA ALA A 71 -8.86 -32.01 11.59
C ALA A 71 -9.41 -30.87 10.73
N ALA A 72 -10.74 -30.74 10.60
CA ALA A 72 -11.38 -29.64 9.87
C ALA A 72 -11.06 -28.26 10.51
N LEU A 73 -11.13 -28.17 11.83
CA LEU A 73 -10.82 -26.93 12.57
C LEU A 73 -9.36 -26.54 12.45
N TYR A 74 -8.40 -27.47 12.50
CA TYR A 74 -6.98 -27.16 12.29
C TYR A 74 -6.72 -26.71 10.86
N ASN A 75 -7.32 -27.34 9.86
CA ASN A 75 -7.22 -26.89 8.47
C ASN A 75 -7.77 -25.47 8.29
N HIS A 76 -8.90 -25.16 8.91
CA HIS A 76 -9.49 -23.83 8.86
C HIS A 76 -8.64 -22.80 9.60
N LEU A 77 -8.08 -23.14 10.76
CA LEU A 77 -7.18 -22.28 11.52
C LEU A 77 -5.90 -21.95 10.74
N ASP A 78 -5.27 -22.97 10.13
CA ASP A 78 -4.09 -22.79 9.28
C ASP A 78 -4.39 -21.87 8.09
N TYR A 79 -5.57 -22.02 7.49
CA TYR A 79 -6.02 -21.16 6.39
C TYR A 79 -6.20 -19.68 6.84
N ILE A 80 -6.88 -19.43 7.97
CA ILE A 80 -7.06 -18.06 8.51
C ILE A 80 -5.69 -17.44 8.79
N ARG A 81 -4.78 -18.16 9.45
CA ARG A 81 -3.42 -17.70 9.75
C ARG A 81 -2.61 -17.41 8.48
N GLY A 82 -2.81 -18.22 7.43
CA GLY A 82 -2.23 -17.95 6.12
C GLY A 82 -2.72 -16.62 5.54
N VAL A 83 -4.03 -16.36 5.54
CA VAL A 83 -4.60 -15.09 5.07
C VAL A 83 -4.07 -13.91 5.88
N GLU A 84 -4.06 -14.03 7.21
CA GLU A 84 -3.53 -12.98 8.10
C GLU A 84 -2.02 -12.75 7.89
N ALA A 85 -1.25 -13.82 7.70
CA ALA A 85 0.19 -13.72 7.40
C ALA A 85 0.44 -13.02 6.06
N PHE A 86 -0.39 -13.27 5.03
CA PHE A 86 -0.33 -12.54 3.76
C PHE A 86 -0.58 -11.04 3.99
N ILE A 87 -1.70 -10.69 4.61
CA ILE A 87 -2.09 -9.28 4.85
C ILE A 87 -1.06 -8.55 5.72
N ASN A 88 -0.60 -9.16 6.80
CA ASN A 88 0.36 -8.55 7.72
C ASN A 88 1.81 -8.56 7.21
N GLY A 89 2.16 -9.48 6.32
CA GLY A 89 3.50 -9.64 5.76
C GLY A 89 3.80 -8.74 4.56
N MET A 90 2.79 -8.05 3.98
CA MET A 90 2.97 -7.24 2.77
C MET A 90 4.12 -6.24 2.82
N PRO A 91 4.33 -5.47 3.91
CA PRO A 91 5.46 -4.54 3.96
C PRO A 91 6.81 -5.22 3.74
N ALA A 92 7.00 -6.39 4.38
CA ALA A 92 8.23 -7.16 4.25
C ALA A 92 8.41 -7.75 2.84
N ALA A 93 7.38 -8.40 2.30
CA ALA A 93 7.43 -8.99 0.96
C ALA A 93 7.65 -7.92 -0.12
N SER A 94 7.01 -6.74 0.02
CA SER A 94 7.19 -5.62 -0.92
C SER A 94 8.63 -5.11 -0.91
N LEU A 95 9.25 -4.91 0.25
CA LEU A 95 10.64 -4.48 0.32
C LEU A 95 11.60 -5.57 -0.18
N GLU A 96 11.32 -6.84 0.11
CA GLU A 96 12.11 -7.97 -0.41
C GLU A 96 12.06 -8.04 -1.93
N ALA A 97 10.91 -7.82 -2.55
CA ALA A 97 10.79 -7.78 -4.01
C ALA A 97 11.64 -6.65 -4.62
N ILE A 98 11.65 -5.46 -4.01
CA ILE A 98 12.53 -4.36 -4.41
C ILE A 98 14.00 -4.78 -4.30
N ARG A 99 14.40 -5.37 -3.17
CA ARG A 99 15.77 -5.85 -2.95
C ARG A 99 16.18 -6.90 -3.98
N ARG A 100 15.35 -7.94 -4.19
CA ARG A 100 15.60 -8.98 -5.20
C ARG A 100 15.77 -8.40 -6.59
N SER A 101 14.92 -7.44 -6.96
CA SER A 101 15.02 -6.74 -8.24
C SER A 101 16.32 -5.97 -8.39
N GLN A 102 16.82 -5.31 -7.33
CA GLN A 102 18.09 -4.61 -7.40
C GLN A 102 19.28 -5.59 -7.48
N VAL A 103 19.25 -6.66 -6.69
CA VAL A 103 20.27 -7.72 -6.73
C VAL A 103 20.32 -8.38 -8.10
N ALA A 104 19.18 -8.68 -8.72
CA ALA A 104 19.12 -9.25 -10.07
C ALA A 104 19.73 -8.33 -11.15
N GLN A 105 19.79 -7.02 -10.89
CA GLN A 105 20.44 -6.03 -11.75
C GLN A 105 21.92 -5.77 -11.35
N GLY A 106 22.46 -6.55 -10.44
CA GLY A 106 23.86 -6.48 -10.02
C GLY A 106 24.14 -5.62 -8.79
N SER A 107 23.11 -5.05 -8.13
CA SER A 107 23.29 -4.28 -6.89
C SER A 107 23.49 -5.21 -5.69
N ILE A 108 24.73 -5.49 -5.34
CA ILE A 108 25.13 -6.40 -4.26
C ILE A 108 25.79 -5.69 -3.07
N ASN A 109 25.94 -4.37 -3.14
CA ASN A 109 26.56 -3.53 -2.11
C ASN A 109 25.75 -2.24 -1.93
N SER A 110 25.84 -1.63 -0.75
CA SER A 110 25.11 -0.39 -0.41
C SER A 110 25.51 0.81 -1.28
N ASN A 111 26.72 0.86 -1.82
CA ASN A 111 27.19 1.92 -2.75
C ASN A 111 26.78 1.71 -4.22
N MET A 112 25.90 0.74 -4.49
CA MET A 112 25.36 0.48 -5.83
C MET A 112 23.93 1.02 -5.91
N VAL A 113 23.75 2.09 -6.68
CA VAL A 113 22.52 2.89 -6.72
C VAL A 113 21.81 2.75 -8.06
N ARG A 114 20.52 2.39 -8.03
CA ARG A 114 19.65 2.54 -9.21
C ARG A 114 19.27 3.99 -9.36
N ILE A 115 19.44 4.54 -10.56
CA ILE A 115 19.01 5.88 -10.92
C ILE A 115 18.09 5.83 -12.15
N PHE A 116 17.09 6.69 -12.22
CA PHE A 116 16.25 6.86 -13.41
C PHE A 116 16.61 8.17 -14.09
N ASP A 117 17.72 8.15 -14.84
CA ASP A 117 18.30 9.33 -15.48
C ASP A 117 17.35 10.06 -16.43
N GLN A 118 16.52 9.31 -17.15
CA GLN A 118 15.52 9.80 -18.10
C GLN A 118 14.10 9.58 -17.57
N LEU A 119 13.93 9.64 -16.26
CA LEU A 119 12.70 9.34 -15.52
C LEU A 119 12.31 7.85 -15.58
N MET A 120 11.33 7.49 -14.76
CA MET A 120 10.72 6.18 -14.78
C MET A 120 9.57 6.19 -15.78
N ASP A 121 9.70 5.41 -16.83
CA ASP A 121 8.63 5.13 -17.80
C ASP A 121 7.71 3.99 -17.29
N SER A 122 6.80 3.53 -18.15
CA SER A 122 5.86 2.45 -17.80
C SER A 122 6.44 1.03 -17.88
N ASN A 123 7.71 0.84 -18.30
CA ASN A 123 8.33 -0.49 -18.42
C ASN A 123 8.56 -1.18 -17.06
N PRO A 124 9.07 -0.50 -16.01
CA PRO A 124 9.24 -1.12 -14.71
C PRO A 124 7.90 -1.47 -14.04
N LEU A 125 7.79 -2.69 -13.53
CA LEU A 125 6.72 -3.04 -12.59
C LEU A 125 7.13 -2.51 -11.21
N PHE A 126 6.70 -1.28 -10.92
CA PHE A 126 7.00 -0.57 -9.68
C PHE A 126 5.71 0.02 -9.10
N LEU A 127 5.38 -0.36 -7.84
CA LEU A 127 4.14 0.08 -7.19
C LEU A 127 4.04 1.60 -7.17
N THR A 128 3.07 2.12 -7.91
CA THR A 128 2.71 3.53 -8.04
C THR A 128 3.89 4.50 -8.16
N GLY A 129 4.94 4.08 -8.88
CA GLY A 129 6.05 4.96 -9.24
C GLY A 129 5.55 6.19 -10.01
N ASN A 130 6.28 7.31 -9.96
CA ASN A 130 5.97 8.48 -10.77
C ASN A 130 6.99 8.67 -11.90
N THR A 131 6.61 9.44 -12.88
CA THR A 131 7.42 9.84 -14.03
C THR A 131 7.80 11.33 -14.00
N ASP A 132 7.69 11.96 -12.83
CA ASP A 132 7.76 13.42 -12.69
C ASP A 132 9.05 13.90 -12.01
N THR A 133 9.83 12.97 -11.46
CA THR A 133 11.08 13.25 -10.74
C THR A 133 12.14 12.21 -11.08
N VAL A 134 13.41 12.59 -11.03
CA VAL A 134 14.52 11.63 -11.04
C VAL A 134 14.48 10.84 -9.74
N TYR A 135 14.43 9.51 -9.82
CA TYR A 135 14.58 8.65 -8.64
C TYR A 135 16.00 8.10 -8.53
N VAL A 136 16.50 8.03 -7.31
CA VAL A 136 17.63 7.20 -6.93
C VAL A 136 17.22 6.26 -5.81
N SER A 137 17.71 5.01 -5.81
CA SER A 137 17.45 4.07 -4.73
C SER A 137 18.60 3.09 -4.52
N ALA A 138 18.86 2.76 -3.25
CA ALA A 138 19.84 1.77 -2.84
C ALA A 138 19.28 0.88 -1.73
N VAL A 139 19.75 -0.35 -1.66
CA VAL A 139 19.52 -1.24 -0.53
C VAL A 139 20.77 -1.24 0.35
N LEU A 140 20.62 -0.85 1.60
CA LEU A 140 21.67 -0.85 2.60
C LEU A 140 21.68 -2.22 3.30
N ASP A 141 22.86 -2.79 3.47
CA ASP A 141 23.08 -4.02 4.23
C ASP A 141 23.89 -3.70 5.50
N LEU A 142 23.19 -3.28 6.55
CA LEU A 142 23.81 -2.92 7.83
C LEU A 142 24.42 -4.13 8.58
N LYS A 143 24.06 -5.36 8.20
CA LYS A 143 24.68 -6.57 8.75
C LYS A 143 26.11 -6.74 8.23
N LYS A 144 26.32 -6.42 6.96
CA LYS A 144 27.60 -6.48 6.27
C LYS A 144 28.47 -5.26 6.54
N ASP A 145 27.87 -4.08 6.42
CA ASP A 145 28.57 -2.80 6.38
C ASP A 145 28.72 -2.15 7.76
N GLY A 146 27.93 -2.58 8.77
CA GLY A 146 27.81 -1.90 10.05
C GLY A 146 27.13 -0.54 9.93
N PRO A 147 27.46 0.44 10.78
CA PRO A 147 27.02 1.81 10.64
C PRO A 147 27.32 2.35 9.25
N THR A 148 26.29 2.83 8.54
CA THR A 148 26.39 3.19 7.12
C THR A 148 26.04 4.66 6.93
N VAL A 149 26.88 5.38 6.21
CA VAL A 149 26.73 6.80 5.90
C VAL A 149 26.05 6.95 4.55
N ILE A 150 25.10 7.90 4.48
CA ILE A 150 24.52 8.42 3.24
C ILE A 150 24.85 9.91 3.19
N GLU A 151 25.70 10.34 2.26
CA GLU A 151 25.95 11.78 2.00
C GLU A 151 24.96 12.25 0.93
N ILE A 152 24.11 13.21 1.28
CA ILE A 152 23.12 13.81 0.40
C ILE A 152 23.63 15.17 -0.06
N PRO A 153 23.75 15.43 -1.38
CA PRO A 153 24.13 16.76 -1.86
C PRO A 153 23.01 17.78 -1.65
N PRO A 154 23.35 19.07 -1.49
CA PRO A 154 22.36 20.14 -1.38
C PRO A 154 21.54 20.27 -2.64
N GLY A 155 20.25 20.62 -2.50
CA GLY A 155 19.32 20.84 -3.62
C GLY A 155 18.62 19.57 -4.14
N THR A 156 18.77 18.45 -3.46
CA THR A 156 17.94 17.26 -3.74
C THR A 156 16.49 17.48 -3.30
N GLY A 157 15.57 16.72 -3.89
CA GLY A 157 14.19 16.63 -3.42
C GLY A 157 14.07 15.73 -2.19
N PRO A 158 12.82 15.40 -1.78
CA PRO A 158 12.57 14.53 -0.65
C PRO A 158 13.17 13.13 -0.83
N GLY A 159 13.79 12.61 0.21
CA GLY A 159 14.23 11.23 0.30
C GLY A 159 13.88 10.64 1.67
N THR A 160 13.97 9.33 1.79
CA THR A 160 13.72 8.61 3.05
C THR A 160 14.46 7.29 3.11
N VAL A 161 14.70 6.82 4.32
CA VAL A 161 15.16 5.46 4.61
C VAL A 161 14.03 4.71 5.30
N ASN A 162 13.68 3.55 4.78
CA ASN A 162 12.75 2.62 5.40
C ASN A 162 13.45 1.31 5.77
N ASP A 163 13.05 0.71 6.89
CA ASP A 163 13.54 -0.60 7.34
C ASP A 163 12.94 -1.77 6.53
N ALA A 164 13.35 -3.00 6.82
CA ALA A 164 12.89 -4.21 6.11
C ALA A 164 11.38 -4.47 6.22
N PHE A 165 10.66 -3.73 7.05
CA PHE A 165 9.20 -3.79 7.20
C PHE A 165 8.51 -2.48 6.79
N PHE A 166 9.18 -1.67 5.96
CA PHE A 166 8.74 -0.34 5.54
C PHE A 166 8.43 0.62 6.69
N ARG A 167 9.01 0.43 7.88
CA ARG A 167 8.92 1.43 8.94
C ARG A 167 9.88 2.58 8.66
N PHE A 168 9.46 3.76 9.01
CA PHE A 168 10.24 4.98 8.86
C PHE A 168 11.51 4.95 9.72
N VAL A 169 12.64 5.33 9.14
CA VAL A 169 13.92 5.48 9.83
C VAL A 169 14.33 6.96 9.87
N VAL A 170 14.44 7.61 8.71
CA VAL A 170 14.79 9.03 8.62
C VAL A 170 14.42 9.58 7.24
N ASP A 171 14.00 10.84 7.21
CA ASP A 171 13.84 11.61 5.97
C ASP A 171 15.13 12.36 5.62
N THR A 172 15.36 12.57 4.31
CA THR A 172 16.45 13.39 3.77
C THR A 172 15.90 14.48 2.86
N GLY A 173 16.69 15.52 2.60
CA GLY A 173 16.26 16.65 1.77
C GLY A 173 15.26 17.56 2.48
N PRO A 174 14.34 18.25 1.78
CA PRO A 174 13.47 19.28 2.36
C PRO A 174 12.66 18.86 3.60
N PRO A 175 12.12 17.64 3.71
CA PRO A 175 11.44 17.18 4.93
C PRO A 175 12.40 16.66 6.00
N GLY A 176 13.64 16.35 5.63
CA GLY A 176 14.65 15.83 6.54
C GLY A 176 15.30 16.89 7.44
N PRO A 177 16.11 16.49 8.41
CA PRO A 177 16.82 17.39 9.30
C PRO A 177 17.80 18.32 8.56
N ASP A 178 18.31 17.93 7.39
CA ASP A 178 19.14 18.79 6.53
C ASP A 178 18.35 19.91 5.83
N GLN A 179 17.04 19.87 5.81
CA GLN A 179 16.15 20.87 5.19
C GLN A 179 16.52 21.22 3.73
N GLY A 180 17.04 20.24 2.99
CA GLY A 180 17.49 20.40 1.61
C GLY A 180 18.87 21.03 1.44
N LYS A 181 19.60 21.30 2.54
CA LYS A 181 20.97 21.83 2.53
C LYS A 181 22.02 20.74 2.27
N GLY A 182 21.58 19.49 2.22
CA GLY A 182 22.46 18.33 2.17
C GLY A 182 23.11 18.02 3.53
N GLY A 183 23.78 16.87 3.60
CA GLY A 183 24.43 16.46 4.84
C GLY A 183 24.77 14.97 4.86
N LYS A 184 25.34 14.54 5.97
CA LYS A 184 25.73 13.16 6.21
C LYS A 184 24.75 12.50 7.17
N TYR A 185 24.14 11.44 6.72
CA TYR A 185 23.21 10.63 7.52
C TYR A 185 23.89 9.34 7.93
N LEU A 186 23.95 9.07 9.24
CA LEU A 186 24.51 7.84 9.78
C LEU A 186 23.37 6.91 10.19
N ILE A 187 23.22 5.82 9.46
CA ILE A 187 22.23 4.78 9.75
C ILE A 187 22.87 3.70 10.61
N LEU A 188 22.43 3.61 11.86
CA LEU A 188 22.93 2.62 12.82
C LEU A 188 22.15 1.32 12.69
N PRO A 189 22.85 0.17 12.73
CA PRO A 189 22.21 -1.14 12.74
C PRO A 189 21.40 -1.39 14.03
N PRO A 190 20.52 -2.41 14.04
CA PRO A 190 19.81 -2.86 15.25
C PRO A 190 20.82 -3.20 16.35
N ASN A 191 20.46 -2.89 17.60
CA ASN A 191 21.26 -3.22 18.79
C ASN A 191 22.71 -2.70 18.77
N HIS A 192 23.03 -1.72 17.94
CA HIS A 192 24.33 -1.10 17.95
C HIS A 192 24.56 -0.39 19.29
N VAL A 193 25.47 -0.92 20.11
CA VAL A 193 25.83 -0.37 21.41
C VAL A 193 26.87 0.72 21.21
N HIS A 194 26.48 1.94 21.43
CA HIS A 194 27.23 3.18 21.64
C HIS A 194 28.40 3.57 20.75
N LEU A 195 28.11 4.71 20.13
CA LEU A 195 29.08 5.62 19.57
C LEU A 195 29.18 6.92 20.42
N GLN A 196 29.07 6.86 21.75
CA GLN A 196 29.34 8.07 22.56
C GLN A 196 30.80 8.47 22.35
N GLY A 197 31.00 9.61 21.63
CA GLY A 197 32.31 10.12 21.28
C GLY A 197 32.93 9.63 19.97
N GLU A 198 32.30 8.66 19.27
CA GLU A 198 32.80 8.11 17.99
C GLU A 198 32.11 8.70 16.75
N VAL A 199 30.94 9.34 16.91
CA VAL A 199 30.23 9.98 15.80
C VAL A 199 30.58 11.46 15.78
N PRO A 200 31.12 11.99 14.67
CA PRO A 200 31.30 13.42 14.51
C PRO A 200 29.97 14.20 14.60
N ASP A 201 30.02 15.40 15.15
CA ASP A 201 28.84 16.25 15.37
C ASP A 201 28.11 16.68 14.08
N ASP A 202 28.74 16.51 12.91
CA ASP A 202 28.20 16.86 11.60
C ASP A 202 27.33 15.76 10.96
N TYR A 203 27.02 14.68 11.70
CA TYR A 203 26.16 13.60 11.22
C TYR A 203 24.74 13.67 11.78
N TYR A 204 23.75 13.47 10.92
CA TYR A 204 22.36 13.17 11.33
C TYR A 204 22.25 11.68 11.62
N VAL A 205 22.09 11.33 12.89
CA VAL A 205 22.11 9.92 13.34
C VAL A 205 20.69 9.36 13.41
N ALA A 206 20.48 8.22 12.77
CA ALA A 206 19.23 7.47 12.86
C ALA A 206 19.49 5.98 13.09
N ARG A 207 18.68 5.32 13.90
CA ARG A 207 18.78 3.90 14.19
C ARG A 207 17.72 3.11 13.45
N SER A 208 18.13 2.10 12.71
CA SER A 208 17.22 1.13 12.13
C SER A 208 16.91 -0.01 13.10
N THR A 209 15.76 -0.65 12.92
CA THR A 209 15.34 -1.86 13.62
C THR A 209 15.61 -3.13 12.81
N SER A 210 16.17 -3.00 11.59
CA SER A 210 16.51 -4.10 10.69
C SER A 210 17.91 -3.97 10.10
N TRP A 211 18.43 -5.09 9.61
CA TRP A 211 19.72 -5.11 8.89
C TRP A 211 19.59 -4.54 7.48
N THR A 212 18.51 -4.91 6.77
CA THR A 212 18.23 -4.41 5.43
C THR A 212 17.44 -3.13 5.52
N ASN A 213 17.87 -2.08 4.81
CA ASN A 213 17.15 -0.83 4.70
C ASN A 213 17.09 -0.41 3.23
N TRP A 214 16.04 0.28 2.86
CA TRP A 214 15.87 0.84 1.53
C TRP A 214 15.91 2.36 1.60
N PHE A 215 16.91 2.93 0.92
CA PHE A 215 17.02 4.36 0.69
C PHE A 215 16.41 4.69 -0.67
N ILE A 216 15.57 5.73 -0.71
CA ILE A 216 15.05 6.32 -1.95
C ILE A 216 15.07 7.84 -1.82
N ALA A 217 15.48 8.53 -2.88
CA ALA A 217 15.39 9.99 -2.95
C ALA A 217 14.96 10.44 -4.34
N ARG A 218 14.48 11.68 -4.41
CA ARG A 218 13.96 12.31 -5.62
C ARG A 218 14.79 13.54 -5.99
N GLY A 219 14.92 13.78 -7.29
CA GLY A 219 15.46 15.03 -7.82
C GLY A 219 14.41 15.71 -8.69
N PHE A 220 14.16 16.99 -8.44
CA PHE A 220 13.19 17.76 -9.23
C PHE A 220 13.73 18.08 -10.63
N LEU A 221 12.84 18.17 -11.60
CA LEU A 221 13.20 18.61 -12.93
C LEU A 221 13.60 20.09 -12.91
N LYS A 222 14.62 20.44 -13.67
CA LYS A 222 14.98 21.82 -13.94
C LYS A 222 14.63 22.12 -15.40
N ASP A 223 13.80 23.12 -15.62
CA ASP A 223 13.28 23.47 -16.96
C ASP A 223 12.64 22.25 -17.68
N GLY A 224 11.90 21.44 -16.92
CA GLY A 224 11.24 20.22 -17.42
C GLY A 224 12.18 19.04 -17.73
N LYS A 225 13.50 19.15 -17.45
CA LYS A 225 14.53 18.16 -17.80
C LYS A 225 15.14 17.49 -16.58
N PRO A 226 15.50 16.18 -16.67
CA PRO A 226 16.08 15.41 -15.57
C PRO A 226 17.59 15.64 -15.36
N ASP A 227 18.30 16.18 -16.35
CA ASP A 227 19.77 16.22 -16.44
C ASP A 227 20.43 16.81 -15.19
N TYR A 228 19.90 17.92 -14.69
CA TYR A 228 20.43 18.59 -13.49
C TYR A 228 20.43 17.67 -12.28
N SER A 229 19.29 17.04 -12.00
CA SER A 229 19.15 16.15 -10.84
C SER A 229 19.89 14.83 -11.02
N SER A 230 19.96 14.31 -12.25
CA SER A 230 20.77 13.12 -12.56
C SER A 230 22.25 13.38 -12.28
N LYS A 231 22.77 14.52 -12.75
CA LYS A 231 24.16 14.95 -12.49
C LYS A 231 24.39 15.17 -11.00
N LEU A 232 23.46 15.87 -10.32
CA LEU A 232 23.56 16.15 -8.88
C LEU A 232 23.74 14.87 -8.06
N PHE A 233 22.94 13.84 -8.33
CA PHE A 233 23.09 12.55 -7.63
C PHE A 233 24.36 11.81 -8.00
N ARG A 234 24.74 11.76 -9.27
CA ARG A 234 25.94 11.04 -9.71
C ARG A 234 27.21 11.63 -9.13
N GLU A 235 27.28 12.94 -8.97
CA GLU A 235 28.47 13.64 -8.46
C GLU A 235 28.47 13.77 -6.94
N GLY A 236 27.30 13.89 -6.29
CA GLY A 236 27.20 14.28 -4.90
C GLY A 236 26.69 13.22 -3.94
N LEU A 237 25.92 12.22 -4.41
CA LEU A 237 25.45 11.15 -3.52
C LEU A 237 26.58 10.16 -3.24
N LYS A 238 26.82 9.88 -1.93
CA LYS A 238 27.74 8.81 -1.52
C LYS A 238 27.10 7.92 -0.47
N ILE A 239 27.36 6.63 -0.55
CA ILE A 239 26.92 5.63 0.44
C ILE A 239 28.10 4.73 0.76
N TYR A 240 28.46 4.65 2.04
CA TYR A 240 29.62 3.86 2.47
C TYR A 240 29.53 3.47 3.96
N PRO A 241 30.20 2.38 4.38
CA PRO A 241 30.36 2.06 5.80
C PRO A 241 31.11 3.17 6.54
N LEU A 242 30.69 3.53 7.75
CA LEU A 242 31.38 4.55 8.57
C LEU A 242 32.89 4.22 8.74
N SER A 243 33.24 2.95 8.85
CA SER A 243 34.65 2.48 8.93
C SER A 243 35.50 2.83 7.71
N LYS A 244 34.89 3.31 6.62
CA LYS A 244 35.57 3.75 5.40
C LYS A 244 35.41 5.26 5.14
N ALA A 245 35.03 6.03 6.15
CA ALA A 245 34.78 7.48 6.01
C ALA A 245 35.99 8.26 5.50
N ASP A 246 37.22 7.87 5.88
CA ASP A 246 38.46 8.51 5.43
C ASP A 246 38.80 8.22 3.96
N ASN A 247 38.32 7.11 3.41
CA ASN A 247 38.49 6.72 2.00
C ASN A 247 37.26 5.98 1.48
N PRO A 248 36.17 6.69 1.22
CA PRO A 248 34.94 6.10 0.75
C PRO A 248 35.12 5.36 -0.59
N PRO A 249 34.52 4.17 -0.76
CA PRO A 249 34.54 3.46 -2.03
C PRO A 249 33.80 4.25 -3.11
N PRO A 250 34.19 4.12 -4.38
CA PRO A 250 33.50 4.78 -5.48
C PRO A 250 32.03 4.32 -5.56
N MET A 251 31.16 5.24 -5.95
CA MET A 251 29.75 4.94 -6.20
C MET A 251 29.57 4.26 -7.56
N HIS A 252 28.61 3.35 -7.62
CA HIS A 252 28.22 2.68 -8.86
C HIS A 252 26.75 2.96 -9.14
N PHE A 253 26.49 3.67 -10.25
CA PHE A 253 25.13 4.00 -10.68
C PHE A 253 24.72 3.15 -11.87
N PHE A 254 23.60 2.44 -11.78
CA PHE A 254 23.00 1.74 -12.91
C PHE A 254 21.65 2.36 -13.27
N ASN A 255 21.47 2.58 -14.57
CA ASN A 255 20.27 3.25 -15.08
C ASN A 255 19.08 2.30 -15.12
N GLY A 256 17.96 2.73 -14.52
CA GLY A 256 16.67 2.03 -14.54
C GLY A 256 15.70 2.54 -15.60
N SER A 257 15.97 3.70 -16.25
CA SER A 257 15.09 4.24 -17.28
C SER A 257 15.07 3.35 -18.53
N GLY A 258 13.90 3.12 -19.10
CA GLY A 258 13.73 2.26 -20.27
C GLY A 258 14.00 0.78 -20.03
N LYS A 259 14.10 0.34 -18.78
CA LYS A 259 14.38 -1.06 -18.42
C LYS A 259 13.15 -1.74 -17.86
N ALA A 260 12.85 -2.94 -18.36
CA ALA A 260 11.83 -3.80 -17.79
C ALA A 260 12.41 -4.60 -16.61
N PHE A 261 11.78 -4.51 -15.45
CA PHE A 261 12.10 -5.29 -14.24
C PHE A 261 10.89 -5.29 -13.30
N ASN A 262 10.88 -6.21 -12.33
CA ASN A 262 9.79 -6.34 -11.36
C ASN A 262 10.29 -6.04 -9.95
N THR A 263 9.59 -5.13 -9.25
CA THR A 263 9.79 -4.82 -7.83
C THR A 263 8.56 -5.14 -6.98
N ILE A 264 7.58 -5.84 -7.55
CA ILE A 264 6.29 -6.12 -6.91
C ILE A 264 6.33 -7.54 -6.35
N HIS A 265 5.92 -7.69 -5.09
CA HIS A 265 5.83 -8.98 -4.42
C HIS A 265 4.86 -9.93 -5.12
N SER A 266 5.06 -11.22 -4.94
CA SER A 266 4.16 -12.27 -5.42
C SER A 266 2.78 -12.17 -4.77
N THR A 267 1.76 -12.66 -5.46
CA THR A 267 0.37 -12.73 -4.96
C THR A 267 -0.14 -14.18 -4.84
N ASP A 268 0.77 -15.13 -4.97
CA ASP A 268 0.56 -16.56 -4.84
C ASP A 268 1.36 -17.15 -3.67
N PHE A 269 1.58 -18.46 -3.65
CA PHE A 269 2.36 -19.12 -2.62
C PHE A 269 3.78 -18.56 -2.44
N ASN A 270 4.42 -18.06 -3.50
CA ASN A 270 5.77 -17.48 -3.43
C ASN A 270 5.86 -16.27 -2.49
N PHE A 271 4.74 -15.61 -2.20
CA PHE A 271 4.66 -14.56 -1.18
C PHE A 271 5.21 -15.01 0.18
N TYR A 272 4.89 -16.24 0.60
CA TYR A 272 5.37 -16.77 1.89
C TYR A 272 6.88 -17.08 1.86
N GLU A 273 7.42 -17.42 0.69
CA GLU A 273 8.86 -17.58 0.50
C GLU A 273 9.59 -16.23 0.55
N GLU A 274 8.98 -15.18 0.01
CA GLU A 274 9.49 -13.80 0.13
C GLU A 274 9.48 -13.34 1.59
N LEU A 275 8.38 -13.56 2.30
CA LEU A 275 8.24 -13.25 3.72
C LEU A 275 9.26 -14.03 4.56
N HIS A 276 9.40 -15.34 4.31
CA HIS A 276 10.39 -16.17 5.01
C HIS A 276 11.82 -15.65 4.81
N ALA A 277 12.18 -15.24 3.60
CA ALA A 277 13.50 -14.70 3.30
C ALA A 277 13.83 -13.45 4.13
N VAL A 278 12.84 -12.59 4.40
CA VAL A 278 12.99 -11.45 5.30
C VAL A 278 13.16 -11.91 6.74
N ILE A 279 12.27 -12.78 7.24
CA ILE A 279 12.33 -13.28 8.63
C ILE A 279 13.66 -13.99 8.91
N GLU A 280 14.18 -14.76 7.96
CA GLU A 280 15.46 -15.45 8.09
C GLU A 280 16.65 -14.47 8.14
N ARG A 281 16.61 -13.41 7.34
CA ARG A 281 17.72 -12.45 7.26
C ARG A 281 17.76 -11.47 8.42
N GLU A 282 16.61 -10.96 8.84
CA GLU A 282 16.50 -9.85 9.77
C GLU A 282 16.64 -10.27 11.25
N PRO A 283 16.94 -9.33 12.18
CA PRO A 283 17.00 -9.66 13.60
C PRO A 283 15.63 -10.06 14.15
N VAL A 284 15.63 -10.94 15.16
CA VAL A 284 14.38 -11.44 15.77
C VAL A 284 13.53 -10.30 16.35
N GLU A 285 14.20 -9.30 16.91
CA GLU A 285 13.60 -8.16 17.59
C GLU A 285 12.95 -7.15 16.62
N MET A 286 13.16 -7.30 15.30
CA MET A 286 12.54 -6.45 14.29
C MET A 286 11.00 -6.46 14.41
N LEU A 287 10.42 -7.60 14.74
CA LEU A 287 8.97 -7.75 14.90
C LEU A 287 8.60 -8.11 16.34
N ASP A 288 7.44 -7.66 16.78
CA ASP A 288 6.90 -8.05 18.07
C ASP A 288 6.62 -9.56 18.14
N PRO A 289 6.56 -10.16 19.36
CA PRO A 289 6.35 -11.60 19.52
C PRO A 289 5.01 -12.09 18.95
N GLN A 290 3.95 -11.26 18.96
CA GLN A 290 2.64 -11.65 18.45
C GLN A 290 2.67 -11.85 16.93
N LEU A 291 3.25 -10.90 16.19
CA LEU A 291 3.37 -11.00 14.75
C LEU A 291 4.33 -12.12 14.33
N ARG A 292 5.43 -12.32 15.07
CA ARG A 292 6.33 -13.47 14.87
C ARG A 292 5.61 -14.80 15.08
N GLY A 293 4.76 -14.87 16.13
CA GLY A 293 3.96 -16.06 16.46
C GLY A 293 2.96 -16.39 15.35
N LEU A 294 2.35 -15.37 14.73
CA LEU A 294 1.48 -15.55 13.57
C LEU A 294 2.24 -16.20 12.42
N PHE A 295 3.41 -15.68 12.06
CA PHE A 295 4.23 -16.25 10.98
C PHE A 295 4.77 -17.65 11.31
N ALA A 296 5.20 -17.86 12.55
CA ALA A 296 5.68 -19.16 13.01
C ALA A 296 4.58 -20.24 12.97
N SER A 297 3.32 -19.86 13.18
CA SER A 297 2.19 -20.80 13.18
C SER A 297 1.92 -21.43 11.80
N ILE A 298 2.43 -20.82 10.72
CA ILE A 298 2.39 -21.36 9.36
C ILE A 298 3.76 -21.86 8.87
N GLY A 299 4.72 -22.00 9.78
CA GLY A 299 6.06 -22.53 9.49
C GLY A 299 7.12 -21.50 9.12
N ILE A 300 6.81 -20.19 9.14
CA ILE A 300 7.77 -19.11 8.84
C ILE A 300 8.44 -18.67 10.14
N GLN A 301 9.64 -19.20 10.40
CA GLN A 301 10.40 -18.93 11.62
C GLN A 301 11.88 -18.82 11.31
N LYS A 302 12.56 -17.83 11.92
CA LYS A 302 14.01 -17.65 11.79
C LYS A 302 14.79 -18.89 12.27
N GLY A 303 15.80 -19.28 11.51
CA GLY A 303 16.65 -20.45 11.78
C GLY A 303 15.99 -21.80 11.45
N LYS A 304 14.84 -21.78 10.79
CA LYS A 304 14.17 -23.00 10.30
C LYS A 304 13.86 -22.89 8.82
N PRO A 305 14.09 -23.96 8.03
CA PRO A 305 13.67 -23.99 6.63
C PRO A 305 12.14 -23.84 6.53
N PHE A 306 11.67 -23.03 5.58
CA PHE A 306 10.25 -22.99 5.23
C PHE A 306 9.96 -24.12 4.25
N ALA A 307 9.53 -25.26 4.77
CA ALA A 307 9.26 -26.49 4.03
C ALA A 307 7.89 -27.08 4.42
N PRO A 308 6.78 -26.38 4.07
CA PRO A 308 5.44 -26.87 4.37
C PRO A 308 5.18 -28.20 3.65
N ASP A 309 4.48 -29.13 4.34
CA ASP A 309 3.99 -30.35 3.73
C ASP A 309 2.94 -30.05 2.64
N GLU A 310 2.57 -31.07 1.86
CA GLU A 310 1.61 -30.91 0.76
C GLU A 310 0.24 -30.40 1.22
N ARG A 311 -0.21 -30.76 2.44
CA ARG A 311 -1.44 -30.26 3.03
C ARG A 311 -1.33 -28.76 3.29
N MET A 312 -0.29 -28.32 4.00
CA MET A 312 -0.06 -26.93 4.34
C MET A 312 0.18 -26.08 3.09
N LYS A 313 0.93 -26.59 2.11
CA LYS A 313 1.16 -25.90 0.84
C LYS A 313 -0.13 -25.61 0.09
N LYS A 314 -1.06 -26.58 0.04
CA LYS A 314 -2.40 -26.38 -0.56
C LYS A 314 -3.21 -25.32 0.21
N ILE A 315 -3.18 -25.35 1.54
CA ILE A 315 -3.86 -24.37 2.38
C ILE A 315 -3.29 -22.96 2.15
N LEU A 316 -1.97 -22.81 2.18
CA LEU A 316 -1.31 -21.51 2.00
C LEU A 316 -1.50 -20.97 0.59
N THR A 317 -1.53 -21.81 -0.45
CA THR A 317 -1.86 -21.38 -1.81
C THR A 317 -3.25 -20.73 -1.85
N LYS A 318 -4.25 -21.36 -1.24
CA LYS A 318 -5.61 -20.79 -1.16
C LYS A 318 -5.69 -19.55 -0.25
N ALA A 319 -4.91 -19.53 0.80
CA ALA A 319 -4.82 -18.38 1.69
C ALA A 319 -4.20 -17.15 0.99
N ALA A 320 -3.19 -17.35 0.13
CA ALA A 320 -2.61 -16.27 -0.68
C ALA A 320 -3.62 -15.71 -1.70
N GLU A 321 -4.37 -16.59 -2.39
CA GLU A 321 -5.43 -16.17 -3.31
C GLU A 321 -6.47 -15.27 -2.62
N VAL A 322 -6.93 -15.66 -1.43
CA VAL A 322 -7.91 -14.89 -0.66
C VAL A 322 -7.29 -13.65 -0.02
N GLY A 323 -6.05 -13.72 0.47
CA GLY A 323 -5.31 -12.57 0.98
C GLY A 323 -5.16 -11.48 -0.09
N ASN A 324 -4.76 -11.86 -1.30
CA ASN A 324 -4.69 -10.97 -2.46
C ASN A 324 -6.06 -10.37 -2.83
N ALA A 325 -7.09 -11.20 -2.90
CA ALA A 325 -8.46 -10.74 -3.19
C ALA A 325 -8.97 -9.77 -2.12
N THR A 326 -8.67 -10.04 -0.85
CA THR A 326 -9.04 -9.17 0.29
C THR A 326 -8.34 -7.82 0.19
N ALA A 327 -7.04 -7.79 -0.12
CA ALA A 327 -6.31 -6.54 -0.29
C ALA A 327 -6.87 -5.70 -1.46
N ARG A 328 -7.30 -6.34 -2.56
CA ARG A 328 -8.00 -5.66 -3.65
C ARG A 328 -9.34 -5.10 -3.20
N ALA A 329 -10.13 -5.86 -2.44
CA ALA A 329 -11.41 -5.39 -1.91
C ALA A 329 -11.22 -4.16 -0.99
N MET A 330 -10.22 -4.19 -0.11
CA MET A 330 -9.86 -3.05 0.74
C MET A 330 -9.50 -1.81 -0.08
N LEU A 331 -8.82 -1.97 -1.21
CA LEU A 331 -8.37 -0.87 -2.04
C LEU A 331 -9.52 -0.24 -2.85
N TRP A 332 -10.36 -1.05 -3.52
CA TRP A 332 -11.42 -0.56 -4.40
C TRP A 332 -12.70 -0.18 -3.65
N TYR A 333 -13.07 -0.97 -2.63
CA TYR A 333 -14.33 -0.82 -1.88
C TYR A 333 -14.07 -0.62 -0.40
N GLU A 334 -13.38 0.48 -0.09
CA GLU A 334 -12.99 0.86 1.26
C GLU A 334 -14.20 1.03 2.19
N ARG A 335 -14.10 0.46 3.39
CA ARG A 335 -15.14 0.55 4.43
C ARG A 335 -14.93 1.71 5.40
N ASP A 336 -13.68 2.14 5.59
CA ASP A 336 -13.33 3.24 6.49
C ASP A 336 -13.61 4.58 5.81
N GLN A 337 -14.61 5.31 6.30
CA GLN A 337 -15.01 6.60 5.75
C GLN A 337 -13.90 7.66 5.86
N THR A 338 -12.94 7.49 6.76
CA THR A 338 -11.79 8.39 6.86
C THR A 338 -10.83 8.28 5.68
N ALA A 339 -10.99 7.25 4.83
CA ALA A 339 -10.24 7.10 3.60
C ALA A 339 -10.60 8.17 2.56
N PHE A 340 -11.82 8.70 2.57
CA PHE A 340 -12.27 9.68 1.59
C PHE A 340 -11.79 11.09 1.96
N LEU A 341 -11.27 11.81 0.96
CA LEU A 341 -10.73 13.16 1.15
C LEU A 341 -11.83 14.21 1.32
N TYR A 342 -12.96 14.03 0.63
CA TYR A 342 -14.07 14.97 0.59
C TYR A 342 -15.40 14.24 0.79
N GLU A 343 -16.39 14.95 1.29
CA GLU A 343 -17.77 14.48 1.32
C GLU A 343 -18.31 14.26 -0.11
N ASN A 344 -19.08 13.21 -0.32
CA ASN A 344 -19.67 12.86 -1.61
C ASN A 344 -18.64 12.82 -2.75
N SER A 345 -17.49 12.19 -2.49
CA SER A 345 -16.39 12.08 -3.43
C SER A 345 -15.79 10.69 -3.38
N TYR A 346 -15.24 10.25 -4.52
CA TYR A 346 -14.50 8.99 -4.61
C TYR A 346 -12.98 9.17 -4.53
N TRP A 347 -12.50 10.40 -4.33
CA TRP A 347 -11.08 10.65 -4.07
C TRP A 347 -10.67 10.16 -2.69
N LYS A 348 -9.68 9.27 -2.65
CA LYS A 348 -9.18 8.65 -1.43
C LYS A 348 -7.78 9.14 -1.06
N ARG A 349 -7.48 9.15 0.24
CA ARG A 349 -6.11 9.34 0.74
C ARG A 349 -5.34 8.02 0.75
N GLY A 350 -4.03 8.08 0.57
CA GLY A 350 -3.19 6.87 0.61
C GLY A 350 -3.01 6.32 2.03
N PHE A 351 -2.90 7.21 3.02
CA PHE A 351 -2.76 6.84 4.43
C PHE A 351 -4.10 7.02 5.14
N VAL A 352 -4.90 5.96 5.17
CA VAL A 352 -6.19 5.95 5.86
C VAL A 352 -5.95 6.18 7.36
N GLY A 353 -6.73 7.10 7.96
CA GLY A 353 -6.51 7.54 9.33
C GLY A 353 -5.39 8.59 9.52
N GLY A 354 -4.62 8.94 8.47
CA GLY A 354 -3.64 10.03 8.49
C GLY A 354 -2.36 9.76 9.30
N SER A 355 -2.05 8.50 9.63
CA SER A 355 -0.86 8.12 10.39
C SER A 355 0.12 7.33 9.52
N TYR A 356 1.39 7.76 9.45
CA TYR A 356 2.45 7.00 8.79
C TYR A 356 2.82 5.71 9.55
N GLU A 357 2.46 5.62 10.83
CA GLU A 357 2.58 4.41 11.63
C GLU A 357 1.33 3.54 11.58
N TYR A 358 0.30 4.01 10.86
CA TYR A 358 -1.03 3.35 10.81
C TYR A 358 -1.67 3.18 12.19
N LEU A 359 -1.51 4.16 13.07
CA LEU A 359 -2.16 4.15 14.37
C LEU A 359 -3.59 4.67 14.25
N LYS A 360 -4.53 3.94 14.84
CA LYS A 360 -5.94 4.30 14.90
C LYS A 360 -6.22 5.09 16.18
N ASP A 361 -6.99 6.18 16.06
CA ASP A 361 -7.40 7.03 17.18
C ASP A 361 -6.21 7.48 18.06
N GLY A 362 -5.14 7.96 17.43
CA GLY A 362 -3.92 8.39 18.12
C GLY A 362 -3.17 7.27 18.84
N GLY A 363 -3.45 6.01 18.47
CA GLY A 363 -2.86 4.81 19.07
C GLY A 363 -3.78 4.08 20.04
N LEU A 364 -4.88 4.67 20.49
CA LEU A 364 -5.86 4.01 21.37
C LEU A 364 -6.47 2.77 20.73
N GLY A 365 -6.73 2.80 19.42
CA GLY A 365 -7.21 1.67 18.63
C GLY A 365 -6.10 0.72 18.14
N GLY A 366 -4.86 0.92 18.58
CA GLY A 366 -3.71 0.16 18.12
C GLY A 366 -3.39 0.42 16.64
N ARG A 367 -2.88 -0.60 15.93
CA ARG A 367 -2.54 -0.48 14.51
C ARG A 367 -3.76 -0.75 13.63
N ASN A 368 -4.06 0.18 12.71
CA ASN A 368 -5.01 -0.05 11.62
C ASN A 368 -4.37 -1.00 10.60
N ILE A 369 -4.59 -2.30 10.79
CA ILE A 369 -3.98 -3.35 9.97
C ILE A 369 -4.51 -3.34 8.53
N ASP A 370 -5.78 -2.98 8.34
CA ASP A 370 -6.41 -2.87 7.02
C ASP A 370 -5.78 -1.71 6.22
N ALA A 371 -5.63 -0.53 6.84
CA ALA A 371 -4.99 0.63 6.21
C ALA A 371 -3.53 0.35 5.82
N ARG A 372 -2.77 -0.33 6.69
CA ARG A 372 -1.39 -0.72 6.39
C ARG A 372 -1.31 -1.73 5.24
N ALA A 373 -2.17 -2.76 5.26
CA ALA A 373 -2.23 -3.76 4.20
C ALA A 373 -2.62 -3.12 2.87
N GLN A 374 -3.66 -2.30 2.86
CA GLN A 374 -4.11 -1.54 1.70
C GLN A 374 -2.97 -0.71 1.11
N PHE A 375 -2.27 0.09 1.93
CA PHE A 375 -1.20 0.96 1.45
C PHE A 375 -0.07 0.17 0.79
N PHE A 376 0.50 -0.84 1.47
CA PHE A 376 1.61 -1.61 0.92
C PHE A 376 1.22 -2.59 -0.18
N TYR A 377 -0.07 -2.79 -0.40
CA TYR A 377 -0.55 -3.52 -1.56
C TYR A 377 -0.38 -2.72 -2.86
N PHE A 378 -0.53 -1.38 -2.84
CA PHE A 378 -0.48 -0.56 -4.04
C PHE A 378 0.68 0.45 -4.09
N ALA A 379 1.34 0.73 -2.97
CA ALA A 379 2.38 1.75 -2.87
C ALA A 379 3.61 1.26 -2.11
N THR A 380 4.66 2.05 -2.20
CA THR A 380 5.91 1.91 -1.45
C THR A 380 6.19 3.22 -0.74
N VAL A 381 7.21 3.23 0.10
CA VAL A 381 7.67 4.40 0.88
C VAL A 381 6.73 4.74 2.03
N ASN A 382 7.31 4.90 3.20
CA ASN A 382 6.60 5.32 4.40
C ASN A 382 7.39 6.41 5.12
N THR A 383 6.77 7.59 5.29
CA THR A 383 7.40 8.74 5.92
C THR A 383 6.36 9.69 6.52
N PRO A 384 6.65 10.37 7.64
CA PRO A 384 5.83 11.44 8.18
C PRO A 384 5.49 12.52 7.14
N ALA A 385 6.41 12.81 6.22
CA ALA A 385 6.24 13.82 5.18
C ALA A 385 5.09 13.54 4.19
N MET A 386 4.58 12.30 4.14
CA MET A 386 3.42 11.91 3.32
C MET A 386 2.09 12.02 4.07
N THR A 387 2.12 12.21 5.38
CA THR A 387 0.91 12.24 6.22
C THR A 387 0.71 13.55 6.97
N TRP A 388 1.80 14.21 7.37
CA TRP A 388 1.73 15.43 8.15
C TRP A 388 1.40 16.65 7.28
N LYS A 389 0.75 17.63 7.90
CA LYS A 389 0.54 18.96 7.29
C LYS A 389 1.87 19.71 7.26
N LEU A 390 2.62 19.53 6.17
CA LEU A 390 3.89 20.20 5.93
C LEU A 390 3.75 21.14 4.72
N ILE A 391 3.36 22.40 4.99
CA ILE A 391 3.16 23.41 3.93
C ILE A 391 4.49 23.68 3.23
N GLY A 392 4.48 23.68 1.89
CA GLY A 392 5.66 23.89 1.04
C GLY A 392 6.68 22.75 1.06
N LYS A 393 6.40 21.63 1.73
CA LYS A 393 7.34 20.50 1.86
C LYS A 393 6.64 19.16 1.57
N GLY A 394 7.42 18.16 1.13
CA GLY A 394 6.93 16.81 0.90
C GLY A 394 5.97 16.68 -0.28
N SER A 395 5.10 15.70 -0.23
CA SER A 395 4.09 15.44 -1.26
C SER A 395 2.78 14.97 -0.64
N GLN A 396 1.67 15.35 -1.26
CA GLN A 396 0.34 14.89 -0.89
C GLN A 396 -0.31 14.18 -2.08
N TYR A 397 -1.34 13.36 -1.80
CA TYR A 397 -1.88 12.43 -2.78
C TYR A 397 -3.41 12.35 -2.68
N ALA A 398 -4.06 12.27 -3.86
CA ALA A 398 -5.43 11.83 -4.01
C ALA A 398 -5.49 10.66 -4.99
N TRP A 399 -6.20 9.59 -4.62
CA TRP A 399 -6.31 8.36 -5.39
C TRP A 399 -7.70 8.26 -6.00
N GLY A 400 -7.77 8.15 -7.34
CA GLY A 400 -9.01 8.01 -8.10
C GLY A 400 -9.15 6.59 -8.65
N TYR A 401 -10.00 5.79 -8.01
CA TYR A 401 -10.27 4.39 -8.40
C TYR A 401 -11.60 4.20 -9.09
N LEU A 402 -12.55 5.11 -8.84
CA LEU A 402 -13.93 5.05 -9.29
C LEU A 402 -14.29 6.36 -9.98
N ASP A 403 -15.28 6.32 -10.85
CA ASP A 403 -15.85 7.51 -11.47
C ASP A 403 -16.87 8.21 -10.54
N ALA A 404 -17.46 9.29 -11.02
CA ALA A 404 -18.46 10.08 -10.30
C ALA A 404 -19.73 9.29 -9.90
N ASN A 405 -19.99 8.14 -10.54
CA ASN A 405 -21.11 7.26 -10.24
C ASN A 405 -20.75 6.15 -9.24
N GLY A 406 -19.45 6.00 -8.92
CA GLY A 406 -18.94 4.91 -8.09
C GLY A 406 -18.64 3.63 -8.88
N ASP A 407 -18.57 3.71 -10.19
CA ASP A 407 -18.19 2.60 -11.06
C ASP A 407 -16.68 2.57 -11.28
N TYR A 408 -16.12 1.37 -11.54
CA TYR A 408 -14.71 1.22 -11.88
C TYR A 408 -14.38 1.89 -13.22
N LEU A 409 -13.15 2.39 -13.33
CA LEU A 409 -12.67 3.06 -14.52
C LEU A 409 -12.31 2.04 -15.61
N ASP A 410 -13.08 2.05 -16.70
CA ASP A 410 -12.97 1.14 -17.84
C ASP A 410 -12.14 1.80 -18.95
N GLY A 411 -11.04 1.17 -19.33
CA GLY A 411 -10.12 1.71 -20.36
C GLY A 411 -10.67 1.71 -21.78
N SER A 412 -11.85 1.13 -22.04
CA SER A 412 -12.55 1.23 -23.31
C SER A 412 -13.47 2.45 -23.45
N LYS A 413 -13.68 3.17 -22.35
CA LYS A 413 -14.54 4.36 -22.26
C LYS A 413 -13.70 5.64 -22.18
N THR A 414 -14.34 6.77 -22.47
CA THR A 414 -13.72 8.09 -22.33
C THR A 414 -14.19 8.75 -21.05
N TYR A 415 -13.24 9.29 -20.28
CA TYR A 415 -13.51 10.02 -19.04
C TYR A 415 -12.89 11.41 -19.09
N LYS A 416 -13.39 12.30 -18.24
CA LYS A 416 -12.88 13.66 -18.05
C LYS A 416 -12.61 13.92 -16.56
N LEU A 417 -11.53 14.63 -16.27
CA LEU A 417 -11.20 15.17 -14.96
C LEU A 417 -10.92 16.65 -15.09
N ASN A 418 -11.71 17.49 -14.43
CA ASN A 418 -11.42 18.91 -14.29
C ASN A 418 -10.47 19.18 -13.13
N LEU A 419 -9.41 19.88 -13.38
CA LEU A 419 -8.48 20.42 -12.39
C LEU A 419 -8.68 21.94 -12.32
N PRO A 420 -9.28 22.48 -11.24
CA PRO A 420 -9.49 23.92 -11.09
C PRO A 420 -8.20 24.71 -11.17
N LYS A 421 -8.30 25.99 -11.54
CA LYS A 421 -7.15 26.90 -11.56
C LYS A 421 -6.45 26.95 -10.20
N ASP A 422 -5.22 27.45 -10.21
CA ASP A 422 -4.39 27.67 -9.02
C ASP A 422 -4.21 26.41 -8.16
N PRO A 423 -3.71 25.29 -8.74
CA PRO A 423 -3.52 24.05 -7.99
C PRO A 423 -2.58 24.27 -6.80
N PRO A 424 -2.92 23.77 -5.59
CA PRO A 424 -2.27 24.11 -4.34
C PRO A 424 -0.93 23.40 -4.13
N ALA A 425 0.03 23.68 -4.99
CA ALA A 425 1.39 23.15 -4.94
C ALA A 425 2.41 24.16 -5.43
N GLU A 426 3.44 24.45 -4.63
CA GLU A 426 4.50 25.40 -4.99
C GLU A 426 5.36 24.93 -6.18
N LYS A 427 5.51 23.61 -6.32
CA LYS A 427 6.32 23.03 -7.41
C LYS A 427 5.47 22.67 -8.62
N PHE A 428 4.61 21.71 -8.48
CA PHE A 428 3.69 21.25 -9.54
C PHE A 428 2.69 20.22 -8.98
N ILE A 429 1.65 19.96 -9.77
CA ILE A 429 0.80 18.80 -9.60
C ILE A 429 1.02 17.82 -10.75
N SER A 430 0.73 16.54 -10.52
CA SER A 430 0.69 15.54 -11.58
C SER A 430 -0.46 14.56 -11.43
N VAL A 431 -0.95 14.03 -12.55
CA VAL A 431 -1.91 12.92 -12.60
C VAL A 431 -1.26 11.80 -13.39
N VAL A 432 -1.04 10.65 -12.76
CA VAL A 432 -0.40 9.48 -13.38
C VAL A 432 -1.37 8.32 -13.43
N LEU A 433 -1.41 7.58 -14.54
CA LEU A 433 -2.27 6.41 -14.73
C LEU A 433 -1.56 5.11 -14.36
N TYR A 434 -2.33 4.18 -13.80
CA TYR A 434 -1.83 2.88 -13.32
C TYR A 434 -2.72 1.71 -13.76
N ASP A 435 -2.08 0.57 -13.93
CA ASP A 435 -2.70 -0.73 -14.18
C ASP A 435 -3.21 -1.36 -12.87
N PRO A 436 -4.48 -1.74 -12.74
CA PRO A 436 -5.01 -2.35 -11.52
C PRO A 436 -4.43 -3.72 -11.19
N GLN A 437 -3.96 -4.48 -12.18
CA GLN A 437 -3.37 -5.81 -11.93
C GLN A 437 -2.00 -5.70 -11.29
N THR A 438 -1.14 -4.85 -11.84
CA THR A 438 0.24 -4.69 -11.38
C THR A 438 0.42 -3.55 -10.39
N ARG A 439 -0.47 -2.55 -10.37
CA ARG A 439 -0.37 -1.29 -9.63
C ARG A 439 0.88 -0.47 -10.02
N SER A 440 1.50 -0.79 -11.14
CA SER A 440 2.54 -0.02 -11.82
C SER A 440 1.94 0.93 -12.86
N GLN A 441 2.74 1.82 -13.42
CA GLN A 441 2.29 2.73 -14.48
C GLN A 441 1.62 1.97 -15.63
N LEU A 442 0.51 2.51 -16.15
CA LEU A 442 -0.24 1.90 -17.24
C LEU A 442 0.59 1.90 -18.52
N GLN A 443 0.83 0.72 -19.08
CA GLN A 443 1.58 0.58 -20.33
C GLN A 443 0.66 0.84 -21.51
N THR A 444 0.98 1.89 -22.28
CA THR A 444 0.28 2.33 -23.49
C THR A 444 1.30 2.75 -24.55
N SER A 445 0.85 3.36 -25.65
CA SER A 445 1.76 3.99 -26.61
C SER A 445 2.46 5.25 -26.06
N GLN A 446 1.96 5.79 -24.93
CA GLN A 446 2.59 6.88 -24.18
C GLN A 446 3.51 6.29 -23.12
N PRO A 447 4.85 6.35 -23.25
CA PRO A 447 5.77 5.74 -22.31
C PRO A 447 5.72 6.37 -20.90
N PHE A 448 5.22 7.60 -20.80
CA PHE A 448 5.01 8.36 -19.57
C PHE A 448 3.52 8.70 -19.46
N PRO A 449 2.69 7.83 -18.87
CA PRO A 449 1.24 8.00 -18.80
C PRO A 449 0.86 9.02 -17.71
N SER A 450 1.27 10.28 -17.90
CA SER A 450 1.07 11.34 -16.91
C SER A 450 0.84 12.72 -17.51
N TYR A 451 0.03 13.50 -16.79
CA TYR A 451 0.02 14.97 -16.87
C TYR A 451 0.86 15.53 -15.72
N ASN A 452 1.65 16.57 -16.02
CA ASN A 452 2.44 17.31 -15.02
C ASN A 452 2.34 18.81 -15.35
N SER A 453 1.85 19.62 -14.39
CA SER A 453 1.53 21.03 -14.63
C SER A 453 2.75 21.89 -14.96
N ALA A 454 3.95 21.52 -14.51
CA ALA A 454 5.18 22.23 -14.87
C ALA A 454 5.75 21.78 -16.22
N LYS A 455 5.72 20.47 -16.51
CA LYS A 455 6.26 19.89 -17.76
C LYS A 455 5.39 20.25 -18.97
N HIS A 456 4.07 20.26 -18.79
CA HIS A 456 3.10 20.47 -19.89
C HIS A 456 2.53 21.90 -19.94
N LYS A 457 3.10 22.84 -19.18
CA LYS A 457 2.60 24.23 -19.07
C LYS A 457 2.40 24.95 -20.40
N ASP A 458 3.26 24.65 -21.39
CA ASP A 458 3.25 25.29 -22.71
C ASP A 458 2.49 24.47 -23.78
N THR A 459 2.03 23.26 -23.44
CA THR A 459 1.38 22.33 -24.39
C THR A 459 -0.05 21.99 -24.02
N VAL A 460 -0.41 22.00 -22.73
CA VAL A 460 -1.76 21.72 -22.27
C VAL A 460 -2.72 22.86 -22.65
N ALA A 461 -3.91 22.52 -23.13
CA ALA A 461 -4.97 23.51 -23.34
C ALA A 461 -5.65 23.85 -22.01
N VAL A 462 -5.70 25.15 -21.71
CA VAL A 462 -6.31 25.70 -20.49
C VAL A 462 -7.67 26.29 -20.88
N ASN A 463 -8.68 26.08 -20.04
CA ASN A 463 -10.01 26.64 -20.21
C ASN A 463 -10.03 28.15 -19.91
N ASP A 464 -11.08 28.87 -20.36
CA ASP A 464 -11.20 30.33 -20.18
C ASP A 464 -11.20 30.77 -18.69
N ASP A 465 -11.61 29.89 -17.78
CA ASP A 465 -11.60 30.15 -16.33
C ASP A 465 -10.24 29.81 -15.66
N GLY A 466 -9.28 29.33 -16.43
CA GLY A 466 -7.96 28.92 -15.97
C GLY A 466 -7.87 27.46 -15.48
N SER A 467 -8.95 26.70 -15.53
CA SER A 467 -8.95 25.27 -15.20
C SER A 467 -8.36 24.44 -16.35
N VAL A 468 -8.03 23.18 -16.07
CA VAL A 468 -7.53 22.21 -17.06
C VAL A 468 -8.43 20.98 -17.05
N ASP A 469 -9.00 20.64 -18.21
CA ASP A 469 -9.70 19.37 -18.40
C ASP A 469 -8.73 18.32 -18.93
N LEU A 470 -8.53 17.23 -18.21
CA LEU A 470 -7.81 16.06 -18.67
C LEU A 470 -8.79 15.01 -19.18
N TYR A 471 -8.44 14.38 -20.29
CA TYR A 471 -9.25 13.31 -20.89
C TYR A 471 -8.50 11.98 -20.79
N PHE A 472 -9.23 10.91 -20.49
CA PHE A 472 -8.72 9.55 -20.41
C PHE A 472 -9.55 8.66 -21.32
N GLY A 473 -8.92 7.97 -22.25
CA GLY A 473 -9.62 7.11 -23.19
C GLY A 473 -8.64 6.38 -24.11
N PRO A 474 -9.11 5.36 -24.86
CA PRO A 474 -8.25 4.63 -25.80
C PRO A 474 -7.75 5.52 -26.94
N GLU A 475 -8.54 6.53 -27.29
CA GLU A 475 -8.24 7.52 -28.32
C GLU A 475 -8.49 8.93 -27.77
N ALA A 476 -7.76 9.90 -28.31
CA ALA A 476 -7.95 11.30 -27.94
C ALA A 476 -9.30 11.81 -28.50
N PRO A 477 -10.13 12.48 -27.70
CA PRO A 477 -11.27 13.20 -28.25
C PRO A 477 -10.79 14.30 -29.20
N ALA A 478 -11.51 14.54 -30.29
CA ALA A 478 -11.16 15.50 -31.33
C ALA A 478 -10.85 16.90 -30.75
N GLY A 479 -9.66 17.44 -31.01
CA GLY A 479 -9.19 18.72 -30.50
C GLY A 479 -8.79 18.72 -29.01
N LYS A 480 -8.63 17.53 -28.38
CA LYS A 480 -8.20 17.36 -26.99
C LYS A 480 -6.88 16.59 -26.85
N GLU A 481 -6.15 16.43 -27.92
CA GLU A 481 -4.92 15.63 -27.99
C GLU A 481 -3.86 16.10 -26.97
N ALA A 482 -3.79 17.41 -26.72
CA ALA A 482 -2.86 18.02 -25.77
C ALA A 482 -3.17 17.71 -24.29
N ASN A 483 -4.42 17.32 -24.01
CA ASN A 483 -4.94 17.07 -22.66
C ASN A 483 -5.31 15.60 -22.45
N TRP A 484 -4.89 14.71 -23.34
CA TRP A 484 -5.30 13.31 -23.34
C TRP A 484 -4.22 12.39 -22.80
N LEU A 485 -4.67 11.45 -21.95
CA LEU A 485 -3.88 10.32 -21.46
C LEU A 485 -4.54 9.01 -21.93
N GLN A 486 -3.74 8.16 -22.56
CA GLN A 486 -4.22 6.93 -23.18
C GLN A 486 -4.59 5.87 -22.12
N THR A 487 -5.76 5.24 -22.30
CA THR A 487 -6.17 4.02 -21.61
C THR A 487 -6.20 2.83 -22.57
N VAL A 488 -6.46 1.62 -22.05
CA VAL A 488 -6.39 0.37 -22.84
C VAL A 488 -7.74 -0.34 -22.80
N PRO A 489 -8.40 -0.57 -23.95
CA PRO A 489 -9.62 -1.37 -24.01
C PRO A 489 -9.46 -2.76 -23.39
N GLY A 490 -10.44 -3.22 -22.63
CA GLY A 490 -10.43 -4.50 -21.94
C GLY A 490 -9.60 -4.52 -20.65
N LYS A 491 -9.05 -3.36 -20.23
CA LYS A 491 -8.38 -3.19 -18.94
C LYS A 491 -9.09 -2.10 -18.11
N GLY A 492 -9.12 -2.29 -16.81
CA GLY A 492 -9.37 -1.18 -15.90
C GLY A 492 -8.14 -0.27 -15.78
N TRP A 493 -8.31 0.87 -15.14
CA TRP A 493 -7.23 1.78 -14.77
C TRP A 493 -7.56 2.52 -13.47
N PHE A 494 -6.59 3.18 -12.88
CA PHE A 494 -6.80 4.13 -11.80
C PHE A 494 -5.76 5.25 -11.92
N CYS A 495 -5.95 6.35 -11.21
CA CYS A 495 -4.99 7.44 -11.23
C CYS A 495 -4.58 7.91 -9.84
N VAL A 496 -3.45 8.60 -9.79
CA VAL A 496 -2.99 9.30 -8.60
C VAL A 496 -2.71 10.75 -8.96
N LEU A 497 -3.47 11.65 -8.36
CA LEU A 497 -3.15 13.08 -8.31
C LEU A 497 -2.12 13.30 -7.21
N ARG A 498 -1.00 13.93 -7.56
CA ARG A 498 0.09 14.28 -6.65
C ARG A 498 0.29 15.78 -6.59
N LEU A 499 0.54 16.27 -5.38
CA LEU A 499 0.92 17.65 -5.14
C LEU A 499 2.33 17.67 -4.56
N TYR A 500 3.23 18.37 -5.20
CA TYR A 500 4.61 18.54 -4.74
C TYR A 500 4.80 19.89 -4.09
N SER A 501 5.24 19.90 -2.83
CA SER A 501 5.24 21.08 -1.95
C SER A 501 3.83 21.67 -1.80
N PRO A 502 2.87 20.92 -1.20
CA PRO A 502 1.48 21.34 -1.10
C PRO A 502 1.33 22.62 -0.26
N THR A 503 0.39 23.48 -0.67
CA THR A 503 0.06 24.73 0.03
C THR A 503 -1.16 24.56 0.94
N GLU A 504 -1.51 25.61 1.70
CA GLU A 504 -2.62 25.61 2.66
C GLU A 504 -3.93 25.13 2.04
N ALA A 505 -4.25 25.60 0.83
CA ALA A 505 -5.53 25.31 0.14
C ALA A 505 -5.78 23.82 -0.12
N TRP A 506 -4.75 22.97 -0.10
CA TRP A 506 -4.91 21.52 -0.09
C TRP A 506 -5.39 21.00 1.27
N PHE A 507 -4.79 21.49 2.35
CA PHE A 507 -5.04 20.97 3.70
C PHE A 507 -6.38 21.44 4.27
N ASP A 508 -6.79 22.68 3.96
CA ASP A 508 -8.07 23.26 4.36
C ASP A 508 -9.21 22.90 3.38
N LYS A 509 -8.87 22.19 2.26
CA LYS A 509 -9.81 21.70 1.25
C LYS A 509 -10.55 22.80 0.50
N THR A 510 -10.02 24.02 0.46
CA THR A 510 -10.58 25.12 -0.35
C THR A 510 -10.33 24.91 -1.84
N TRP A 511 -9.29 24.16 -2.21
CA TRP A 511 -9.11 23.62 -3.55
C TRP A 511 -9.46 22.13 -3.58
N ARG A 512 -10.19 21.72 -4.59
CA ARG A 512 -10.66 20.34 -4.78
C ARG A 512 -10.62 19.98 -6.26
N PRO A 513 -10.05 18.84 -6.68
CA PRO A 513 -10.21 18.35 -8.05
C PRO A 513 -11.67 18.01 -8.33
N GLY A 514 -12.10 18.06 -9.59
CA GLY A 514 -13.38 17.48 -10.02
C GLY A 514 -13.40 15.97 -9.78
N GLU A 515 -14.58 15.37 -9.87
CA GLU A 515 -14.69 13.91 -9.95
C GLU A 515 -14.29 13.44 -11.36
N ILE A 516 -13.94 12.15 -11.48
CA ILE A 516 -13.67 11.53 -12.78
C ILE A 516 -15.03 11.21 -13.41
N GLU A 517 -15.40 11.93 -14.45
CA GLU A 517 -16.72 11.83 -15.08
C GLU A 517 -16.63 11.02 -16.38
N LEU A 518 -17.61 10.12 -16.60
CA LEU A 518 -17.79 9.45 -17.87
C LEU A 518 -18.24 10.48 -18.93
N VAL A 519 -17.56 10.52 -20.06
CA VAL A 519 -17.94 11.35 -21.22
C VAL A 519 -18.84 10.50 -22.13
N ASN A 520 -20.08 10.98 -22.38
CA ASN A 520 -21.05 10.32 -23.25
C ASN A 520 -20.77 10.57 -24.73
#